data_e5efc76e95153266f0c0b532d458e959
#
_entry.id   e5efc76e95153266f0c0b532d458e959
#
_cell.length_a   1.000
_cell.length_b   1.000
_cell.length_c   1.000
_cell.angle_alpha   90.00
_cell.angle_beta   90.00
_cell.angle_gamma   90.00
#
_symmetry.space_group_name_H-M   'P 1'
#
loop_
_entity.id
_entity.type
_entity.pdbx_description
1 polymer ?
#
loop_
_entity_poly.entity_id
_entity_poly.type
_entity_poly.pdbx_seq_one_letter_code
_entity_poly.pdbx_strand_id
1 'polypeptide(L)'
;MENKMQHYLPEIEQEKMKRLHDIEDRYHAGDLTLEEARRELAEKVGKVNPYHIAYVEQTMTEESDDECIREDIHQTLHLLDGLMDTSLPDLPETHPIMHYLRENEEMRRLLLAVEDLMQYPMIKNQWLELYDRIKLYPIHYKRKQNQLYPVLEKKGFTRPTTTMWTFDDLVRDIIRDSERLLGEMREEEFIAKQQELLDYCRDLMHKEEAILYPTSMAMISPKEFEEMKEGDQEIGFAFFDVAPEETVYAAEKAPEEAPAGFAADLQALLGKYGYTAGGSDKLDVTTGRLTLEQINLIYKHLPIDISFVDENELVCFYSDTDHRIFPRSKNVIGREVMNCHPKKSAHVVREVIDKLRSGEQDRAEFWINKPGLFIYIVYVAVRDKDGKFRGVLEMMQDCTHIRALEGSQTLLTWAGENVSDKASVAPEAKGSGPGSSTPTAPEAEAESPSDSSPAPSVTAITPETRLKDLLKQYPDLKKRLPEIAPEFKMLSSPLGKIIAAKADVRMMSERSGVELNSLIGQLKRLIGG
;
A
#
# COMPACT_ATOMS: atom_id res chain seq x y z
N MET A 1 -15.10 30.17 -6.82
CA MET A 1 -13.68 29.88 -6.53
C MET A 1 -12.98 29.63 -7.85
N GLU A 2 -11.82 30.23 -8.06
CA GLU A 2 -11.02 29.99 -9.26
C GLU A 2 -10.61 28.49 -9.26
N ASN A 3 -10.91 27.78 -10.36
CA ASN A 3 -10.62 26.34 -10.40
C ASN A 3 -9.10 26.13 -10.53
N LYS A 4 -8.45 25.71 -9.45
CA LYS A 4 -7.00 25.52 -9.36
C LYS A 4 -6.45 24.62 -10.48
N MET A 5 -7.23 23.67 -10.96
CA MET A 5 -6.88 22.75 -12.04
C MET A 5 -6.52 23.46 -13.34
N GLN A 6 -7.17 24.61 -13.66
CA GLN A 6 -6.89 25.39 -14.87
C GLN A 6 -5.44 25.86 -14.97
N HIS A 7 -4.74 26.08 -13.86
CA HIS A 7 -3.33 26.51 -13.88
C HIS A 7 -2.36 25.42 -14.34
N TYR A 8 -2.79 24.18 -14.35
CA TYR A 8 -1.97 23.02 -14.71
C TYR A 8 -2.36 22.37 -16.03
N LEU A 9 -3.49 22.81 -16.61
CA LEU A 9 -3.96 22.30 -17.89
C LEU A 9 -3.57 23.24 -19.03
N PRO A 10 -3.45 22.72 -20.25
CA PRO A 10 -3.47 23.55 -21.45
C PRO A 10 -4.72 24.43 -21.51
N GLU A 11 -4.68 25.48 -22.33
CA GLU A 11 -5.81 26.41 -22.47
C GLU A 11 -7.11 25.67 -22.79
N ILE A 12 -8.14 25.91 -21.97
CA ILE A 12 -9.46 25.31 -22.12
C ILE A 12 -10.34 26.27 -22.94
N GLU A 13 -10.71 25.83 -24.12
CA GLU A 13 -11.61 26.57 -25.01
C GLU A 13 -13.05 26.56 -24.48
N GLN A 14 -13.43 27.58 -23.69
CA GLN A 14 -14.74 27.68 -23.04
C GLN A 14 -15.93 27.50 -24.00
N GLU A 15 -15.85 28.06 -25.20
CA GLU A 15 -16.92 27.95 -26.22
C GLU A 15 -17.04 26.50 -26.75
N LYS A 16 -15.92 25.81 -26.86
CA LYS A 16 -15.89 24.40 -27.24
C LYS A 16 -16.54 23.52 -26.16
N MET A 17 -16.23 23.82 -24.90
CA MET A 17 -16.83 23.12 -23.77
C MET A 17 -18.34 23.32 -23.65
N LYS A 18 -18.83 24.54 -23.86
CA LYS A 18 -20.28 24.81 -23.89
C LYS A 18 -21.00 24.03 -24.97
N ARG A 19 -20.40 23.94 -26.17
CA ARG A 19 -20.99 23.18 -27.30
C ARG A 19 -20.99 21.67 -27.01
N LEU A 20 -19.90 21.16 -26.40
CA LEU A 20 -19.81 19.76 -25.97
C LEU A 20 -20.96 19.44 -25.01
N HIS A 21 -21.09 20.22 -23.95
CA HIS A 21 -22.13 20.05 -22.93
C HIS A 21 -23.56 20.16 -23.50
N ASP A 22 -23.85 21.15 -24.36
CA ASP A 22 -25.16 21.28 -25.02
C ASP A 22 -25.52 20.02 -25.82
N ILE A 23 -24.57 19.43 -26.52
CA ILE A 23 -24.80 18.22 -27.31
C ILE A 23 -24.97 16.99 -26.39
N GLU A 24 -24.20 16.88 -25.33
CA GLU A 24 -24.33 15.83 -24.32
C GLU A 24 -25.69 15.87 -23.63
N ASP A 25 -26.13 17.05 -23.18
CA ASP A 25 -27.43 17.24 -22.53
C ASP A 25 -28.59 16.82 -23.46
N ARG A 26 -28.53 17.21 -24.73
CA ARG A 26 -29.56 16.84 -25.74
C ARG A 26 -29.54 15.34 -26.04
N TYR A 27 -28.37 14.72 -26.04
CA TYR A 27 -28.24 13.28 -26.21
C TYR A 27 -28.80 12.51 -24.98
N HIS A 28 -28.47 12.93 -23.78
CA HIS A 28 -28.99 12.33 -22.55
C HIS A 28 -30.49 12.55 -22.36
N ALA A 29 -31.01 13.69 -22.82
CA ALA A 29 -32.47 13.97 -22.88
C ALA A 29 -33.21 13.10 -23.91
N GLY A 30 -32.48 12.42 -24.81
CA GLY A 30 -33.07 11.65 -25.91
C GLY A 30 -33.51 12.50 -27.12
N ASP A 31 -33.10 13.75 -27.16
CA ASP A 31 -33.39 14.68 -28.27
C ASP A 31 -32.53 14.40 -29.53
N LEU A 32 -31.39 13.69 -29.31
CA LEU A 32 -30.48 13.27 -30.37
C LEU A 32 -30.22 11.76 -30.27
N THR A 33 -30.16 11.12 -31.43
CA THR A 33 -29.60 9.78 -31.52
C THR A 33 -28.07 9.82 -31.37
N LEU A 34 -27.45 8.70 -31.06
CA LEU A 34 -25.99 8.60 -30.96
C LEU A 34 -25.27 9.05 -32.23
N GLU A 35 -25.79 8.65 -33.40
CA GLU A 35 -25.22 9.04 -34.69
C GLU A 35 -25.33 10.54 -34.98
N GLU A 36 -26.45 11.14 -34.61
CA GLU A 36 -26.67 12.58 -34.75
C GLU A 36 -25.78 13.38 -33.81
N ALA A 37 -25.69 12.96 -32.56
CA ALA A 37 -24.83 13.60 -31.58
C ALA A 37 -23.34 13.49 -31.95
N ARG A 38 -22.86 12.33 -32.38
CA ARG A 38 -21.49 12.14 -32.89
C ARG A 38 -21.18 13.01 -34.10
N ARG A 39 -22.13 13.14 -35.04
CA ARG A 39 -21.95 13.99 -36.19
C ARG A 39 -21.88 15.47 -35.79
N GLU A 40 -22.78 15.93 -34.90
CA GLU A 40 -22.74 17.30 -34.40
C GLU A 40 -21.45 17.60 -33.64
N LEU A 41 -20.96 16.65 -32.83
CA LEU A 41 -19.68 16.77 -32.14
C LEU A 41 -18.51 16.89 -33.12
N ALA A 42 -18.46 16.03 -34.14
CA ALA A 42 -17.39 16.07 -35.13
C ALA A 42 -17.37 17.41 -35.91
N GLU A 43 -18.56 17.98 -36.25
CA GLU A 43 -18.67 19.21 -36.98
C GLU A 43 -18.45 20.48 -36.13
N LYS A 44 -18.98 20.51 -34.89
CA LYS A 44 -19.02 21.73 -34.07
C LYS A 44 -17.94 21.79 -32.99
N VAL A 45 -17.44 20.64 -32.55
CA VAL A 45 -16.46 20.50 -31.43
C VAL A 45 -15.12 19.99 -31.94
N GLY A 46 -15.14 19.00 -32.84
CA GLY A 46 -13.93 18.33 -33.35
C GLY A 46 -13.30 17.42 -32.29
N LYS A 47 -11.99 17.27 -32.34
CA LYS A 47 -11.26 16.43 -31.36
C LYS A 47 -11.36 17.01 -29.94
N VAL A 48 -11.61 16.14 -28.97
CA VAL A 48 -11.72 16.46 -27.54
C VAL A 48 -10.54 15.84 -26.82
N ASN A 49 -9.84 16.61 -26.01
CA ASN A 49 -8.81 16.08 -25.12
C ASN A 49 -9.44 15.56 -23.84
N PRO A 50 -8.94 14.44 -23.27
CA PRO A 50 -9.46 13.83 -22.05
C PRO A 50 -9.56 14.78 -20.86
N TYR A 51 -8.63 15.69 -20.69
CA TYR A 51 -8.65 16.67 -19.61
C TYR A 51 -9.82 17.66 -19.68
N HIS A 52 -10.49 17.82 -20.84
CA HIS A 52 -11.72 18.59 -20.94
C HIS A 52 -12.86 17.91 -20.17
N ILE A 53 -13.01 16.59 -20.33
CA ILE A 53 -14.03 15.81 -19.63
C ILE A 53 -13.75 15.83 -18.12
N ALA A 54 -12.49 15.57 -17.74
CA ALA A 54 -12.04 15.64 -16.36
C ALA A 54 -12.27 17.02 -15.72
N TYR A 55 -12.10 18.11 -16.49
CA TYR A 55 -12.39 19.47 -16.04
C TYR A 55 -13.88 19.71 -15.83
N VAL A 56 -14.74 19.23 -16.73
CA VAL A 56 -16.21 19.31 -16.57
C VAL A 56 -16.64 18.57 -15.32
N GLU A 57 -16.21 17.32 -15.14
CA GLU A 57 -16.52 16.53 -13.95
C GLU A 57 -16.07 17.24 -12.66
N GLN A 58 -14.87 17.85 -12.64
CA GLN A 58 -14.39 18.61 -11.48
C GLN A 58 -15.29 19.82 -11.16
N THR A 59 -15.97 20.39 -12.12
CA THR A 59 -16.82 21.58 -11.94
C THR A 59 -18.28 21.26 -11.63
N MET A 60 -18.71 20.02 -11.75
CA MET A 60 -20.07 19.59 -11.40
C MET A 60 -20.37 19.82 -9.93
N THR A 61 -21.57 20.32 -9.63
CA THR A 61 -22.00 20.66 -8.26
C THR A 61 -23.05 19.72 -7.69
N GLU A 62 -23.61 18.82 -8.50
CA GLU A 62 -24.65 17.89 -8.08
C GLU A 62 -24.07 16.68 -7.33
N GLU A 63 -24.71 16.34 -6.20
CA GLU A 63 -24.50 15.08 -5.50
C GLU A 63 -25.32 13.99 -6.22
N SER A 64 -24.72 13.36 -7.23
CA SER A 64 -25.30 12.18 -7.87
C SER A 64 -24.84 10.91 -7.16
N ASP A 65 -25.64 9.84 -7.23
CA ASP A 65 -25.24 8.51 -6.81
C ASP A 65 -24.05 8.01 -7.64
N ASP A 66 -23.13 7.27 -7.02
CA ASP A 66 -21.90 6.76 -7.66
C ASP A 66 -22.21 5.91 -8.91
N GLU A 67 -23.31 5.15 -8.90
CA GLU A 67 -23.74 4.36 -10.07
C GLU A 67 -24.23 5.24 -11.21
N CYS A 68 -24.95 6.33 -10.93
CA CYS A 68 -25.35 7.32 -11.95
C CYS A 68 -24.10 7.96 -12.56
N ILE A 69 -23.13 8.39 -11.74
CA ILE A 69 -21.88 8.98 -12.23
C ILE A 69 -21.11 7.99 -13.12
N ARG A 70 -21.06 6.72 -12.74
CA ARG A 70 -20.41 5.68 -13.53
C ARG A 70 -21.04 5.54 -14.91
N GLU A 71 -22.36 5.49 -14.96
CA GLU A 71 -23.13 5.35 -16.20
C GLU A 71 -22.99 6.59 -17.07
N ASP A 72 -23.07 7.78 -16.50
CA ASP A 72 -22.92 9.06 -17.24
C ASP A 72 -21.54 9.15 -17.90
N ILE A 73 -20.46 8.83 -17.15
CA ILE A 73 -19.10 8.79 -17.72
C ILE A 73 -19.00 7.73 -18.81
N HIS A 74 -19.60 6.56 -18.63
CA HIS A 74 -19.62 5.51 -19.64
C HIS A 74 -20.32 5.97 -20.93
N GLN A 75 -21.48 6.61 -20.82
CA GLN A 75 -22.24 7.14 -21.96
C GLN A 75 -21.48 8.26 -22.66
N THR A 76 -20.84 9.16 -21.90
CA THR A 76 -19.99 10.23 -22.45
C THR A 76 -18.80 9.64 -23.22
N LEU A 77 -18.10 8.65 -22.67
CA LEU A 77 -17.00 7.97 -23.37
C LEU A 77 -17.48 7.27 -24.65
N HIS A 78 -18.62 6.61 -24.57
CA HIS A 78 -19.22 5.98 -25.75
C HIS A 78 -19.62 7.03 -26.79
N LEU A 79 -20.18 8.16 -26.39
CA LEU A 79 -20.54 9.26 -27.30
C LEU A 79 -19.29 9.83 -28.00
N LEU A 80 -18.19 9.99 -27.28
CA LEU A 80 -16.93 10.58 -27.76
C LEU A 80 -15.97 9.57 -28.42
N ASP A 81 -16.37 8.33 -28.59
CA ASP A 81 -15.55 7.31 -29.24
C ASP A 81 -15.10 7.76 -30.65
N GLY A 82 -13.79 7.68 -30.91
CA GLY A 82 -13.16 8.18 -32.14
C GLY A 82 -12.97 9.71 -32.23
N LEU A 83 -13.52 10.49 -31.29
CA LEU A 83 -13.33 11.93 -31.18
C LEU A 83 -12.35 12.35 -30.09
N MET A 84 -12.05 11.45 -29.15
CA MET A 84 -11.07 11.71 -28.10
C MET A 84 -9.64 11.50 -28.59
N ASP A 85 -8.75 12.39 -28.19
CA ASP A 85 -7.30 12.23 -28.36
C ASP A 85 -6.70 11.61 -27.10
N THR A 86 -6.77 10.29 -27.02
CA THR A 86 -6.24 9.51 -25.89
C THR A 86 -4.78 9.11 -26.08
N SER A 87 -4.11 9.63 -27.13
CA SER A 87 -2.71 9.30 -27.42
C SER A 87 -1.80 9.75 -26.29
N LEU A 88 -0.96 8.84 -25.82
CA LEU A 88 0.11 9.16 -24.90
C LEU A 88 1.40 9.44 -25.70
N PRO A 89 2.28 10.32 -25.20
CA PRO A 89 3.61 10.49 -25.80
C PRO A 89 4.40 9.18 -25.69
N ASP A 90 5.48 9.09 -26.47
CA ASP A 90 6.43 7.96 -26.32
C ASP A 90 7.11 8.05 -24.96
N LEU A 91 6.79 7.13 -24.06
CA LEU A 91 7.24 7.09 -22.68
C LEU A 91 8.22 5.92 -22.48
N PRO A 92 9.29 6.11 -21.69
CA PRO A 92 10.16 5.01 -21.31
C PRO A 92 9.41 3.94 -20.50
N GLU A 93 9.81 2.68 -20.61
CA GLU A 93 9.17 1.57 -19.86
C GLU A 93 9.18 1.76 -18.33
N THR A 94 10.13 2.56 -17.83
CA THR A 94 10.28 2.89 -16.41
C THR A 94 9.37 4.03 -15.94
N HIS A 95 8.56 4.61 -16.84
CA HIS A 95 7.64 5.68 -16.49
C HIS A 95 6.45 5.15 -15.68
N PRO A 96 6.02 5.80 -14.57
CA PRO A 96 4.91 5.32 -13.74
C PRO A 96 3.63 4.97 -14.50
N ILE A 97 3.25 5.78 -15.50
CA ILE A 97 2.07 5.49 -16.35
C ILE A 97 2.24 4.19 -17.14
N MET A 98 3.45 3.89 -17.63
CA MET A 98 3.71 2.64 -18.37
C MET A 98 3.54 1.41 -17.47
N HIS A 99 3.88 1.52 -16.19
CA HIS A 99 3.63 0.44 -15.23
C HIS A 99 2.13 0.17 -15.04
N TYR A 100 1.30 1.22 -14.93
CA TYR A 100 -0.16 1.07 -14.85
C TYR A 100 -0.73 0.43 -16.13
N LEU A 101 -0.31 0.88 -17.30
CA LEU A 101 -0.75 0.30 -18.57
C LEU A 101 -0.36 -1.17 -18.72
N ARG A 102 0.84 -1.55 -18.30
CA ARG A 102 1.31 -2.93 -18.30
C ARG A 102 0.51 -3.81 -17.35
N GLU A 103 0.13 -3.31 -16.19
CA GLU A 103 -0.74 -4.01 -15.26
C GLU A 103 -2.15 -4.20 -15.82
N ASN A 104 -2.70 -3.18 -16.47
CA ASN A 104 -3.99 -3.27 -17.16
C ASN A 104 -3.95 -4.32 -18.29
N GLU A 105 -2.89 -4.36 -19.08
CA GLU A 105 -2.74 -5.35 -20.14
C GLU A 105 -2.68 -6.78 -19.59
N GLU A 106 -1.95 -7.00 -18.50
CA GLU A 106 -1.94 -8.31 -17.84
C GLU A 106 -3.31 -8.66 -17.25
N MET A 107 -4.01 -7.69 -16.63
CA MET A 107 -5.36 -7.94 -16.11
C MET A 107 -6.34 -8.26 -17.24
N ARG A 108 -6.27 -7.61 -18.43
CA ARG A 108 -7.08 -7.97 -19.60
C ARG A 108 -6.89 -9.43 -20.00
N ARG A 109 -5.64 -9.92 -19.99
CA ARG A 109 -5.36 -11.35 -20.29
C ARG A 109 -5.99 -12.27 -19.28
N LEU A 110 -5.96 -11.89 -17.99
CA LEU A 110 -6.62 -12.66 -16.94
C LEU A 110 -8.15 -12.63 -17.08
N LEU A 111 -8.73 -11.49 -17.45
CA LEU A 111 -10.18 -11.39 -17.71
C LEU A 111 -10.63 -12.21 -18.93
N LEU A 112 -9.80 -12.32 -19.98
CA LEU A 112 -10.08 -13.25 -21.10
C LEU A 112 -10.05 -14.70 -20.61
N ALA A 113 -9.14 -15.07 -19.71
CA ALA A 113 -9.13 -16.41 -19.13
C ALA A 113 -10.34 -16.65 -18.21
N VAL A 114 -10.85 -15.63 -17.50
CA VAL A 114 -12.13 -15.70 -16.77
C VAL A 114 -13.28 -16.01 -17.72
N GLU A 115 -13.42 -15.26 -18.83
CA GLU A 115 -14.46 -15.49 -19.84
C GLU A 115 -14.39 -16.90 -20.44
N ASP A 116 -13.17 -17.39 -20.72
CA ASP A 116 -13.00 -18.75 -21.24
C ASP A 116 -13.45 -19.80 -20.21
N LEU A 117 -13.03 -19.69 -18.95
CA LEU A 117 -13.41 -20.65 -17.91
C LEU A 117 -14.91 -20.62 -17.58
N MET A 118 -15.60 -19.48 -17.74
CA MET A 118 -17.04 -19.38 -17.52
C MET A 118 -17.88 -20.19 -18.55
N GLN A 119 -17.28 -20.57 -19.68
CA GLN A 119 -17.97 -21.35 -20.72
C GLN A 119 -18.02 -22.83 -20.41
N TYR A 120 -17.27 -23.30 -19.42
CA TYR A 120 -17.12 -24.73 -19.09
C TYR A 120 -17.58 -25.02 -17.66
N PRO A 121 -17.90 -26.26 -17.32
CA PRO A 121 -18.15 -26.65 -15.94
C PRO A 121 -16.99 -26.26 -15.02
N MET A 122 -17.32 -25.79 -13.82
CA MET A 122 -16.33 -25.29 -12.88
C MET A 122 -15.32 -26.36 -12.45
N ILE A 123 -14.05 -26.13 -12.73
CA ILE A 123 -12.91 -26.91 -12.22
C ILE A 123 -12.16 -26.04 -11.21
N LYS A 124 -12.35 -26.32 -9.92
CA LYS A 124 -11.84 -25.50 -8.82
C LYS A 124 -10.35 -25.11 -8.96
N ASN A 125 -9.50 -26.08 -9.30
CA ASN A 125 -8.06 -25.83 -9.38
C ASN A 125 -7.67 -24.83 -10.47
N GLN A 126 -8.37 -24.80 -11.61
CA GLN A 126 -8.14 -23.81 -12.66
C GLN A 126 -8.48 -22.40 -12.17
N TRP A 127 -9.60 -22.27 -11.46
CA TRP A 127 -9.99 -21.00 -10.86
C TRP A 127 -9.04 -20.55 -9.76
N LEU A 128 -8.54 -21.46 -8.93
CA LEU A 128 -7.55 -21.12 -7.90
C LEU A 128 -6.25 -20.61 -8.52
N GLU A 129 -5.73 -21.24 -9.57
CA GLU A 129 -4.54 -20.78 -10.29
C GLU A 129 -4.74 -19.38 -10.90
N LEU A 130 -5.92 -19.13 -11.49
CA LEU A 130 -6.26 -17.84 -12.06
C LEU A 130 -6.36 -16.76 -10.96
N TYR A 131 -7.03 -17.08 -9.85
CA TYR A 131 -7.21 -16.17 -8.73
C TYR A 131 -5.91 -15.92 -7.96
N ASP A 132 -4.94 -16.83 -7.96
CA ASP A 132 -3.59 -16.55 -7.42
C ASP A 132 -2.90 -15.37 -8.11
N ARG A 133 -3.31 -15.05 -9.33
CA ARG A 133 -2.86 -13.87 -10.06
C ARG A 133 -3.83 -12.69 -9.89
N ILE A 134 -5.12 -12.87 -10.12
CA ILE A 134 -6.12 -11.79 -10.06
C ILE A 134 -6.07 -11.06 -8.72
N LYS A 135 -5.89 -11.77 -7.60
CA LYS A 135 -5.78 -11.18 -6.25
C LYS A 135 -4.59 -10.24 -6.04
N LEU A 136 -3.64 -10.17 -6.98
CA LEU A 136 -2.53 -9.23 -6.95
C LEU A 136 -2.92 -7.86 -7.53
N TYR A 137 -3.93 -7.81 -8.39
CA TYR A 137 -4.32 -6.58 -9.08
C TYR A 137 -4.70 -5.42 -8.13
N PRO A 138 -5.29 -5.60 -6.97
CA PRO A 138 -5.48 -4.53 -5.98
C PRO A 138 -4.24 -3.71 -5.60
N ILE A 139 -3.02 -4.21 -5.87
CA ILE A 139 -1.77 -3.44 -5.71
C ILE A 139 -1.75 -2.24 -6.67
N HIS A 140 -2.24 -2.41 -7.90
CA HIS A 140 -2.44 -1.36 -8.89
C HIS A 140 -3.28 -0.20 -8.32
N TYR A 141 -4.44 -0.50 -7.73
CA TYR A 141 -5.30 0.50 -7.09
C TYR A 141 -4.65 1.18 -5.91
N LYS A 142 -3.97 0.41 -5.07
CA LYS A 142 -3.24 0.94 -3.93
C LYS A 142 -2.17 1.95 -4.36
N ARG A 143 -1.48 1.70 -5.46
CA ARG A 143 -0.48 2.59 -6.02
C ARG A 143 -1.12 3.86 -6.58
N LYS A 144 -2.21 3.79 -7.36
CA LYS A 144 -2.96 4.97 -7.79
C LYS A 144 -3.40 5.84 -6.62
N GLN A 145 -4.00 5.23 -5.60
CA GLN A 145 -4.56 5.91 -4.43
C GLN A 145 -3.49 6.61 -3.58
N ASN A 146 -2.27 6.10 -3.53
CA ASN A 146 -1.20 6.64 -2.68
C ASN A 146 -0.14 7.44 -3.46
N GLN A 147 -0.05 7.31 -4.79
CA GLN A 147 0.93 8.01 -5.61
C GLN A 147 0.27 8.98 -6.58
N LEU A 148 -0.57 8.51 -7.49
CA LEU A 148 -1.10 9.31 -8.58
C LEU A 148 -2.17 10.31 -8.11
N TYR A 149 -3.16 9.85 -7.34
CA TYR A 149 -4.27 10.70 -6.89
C TYR A 149 -3.79 11.87 -6.01
N PRO A 150 -2.92 11.69 -5.01
CA PRO A 150 -2.44 12.81 -4.21
C PRO A 150 -1.75 13.92 -5.01
N VAL A 151 -1.03 13.57 -6.07
CA VAL A 151 -0.38 14.57 -6.95
C VAL A 151 -1.43 15.35 -7.74
N LEU A 152 -2.43 14.66 -8.28
CA LEU A 152 -3.53 15.29 -9.01
C LEU A 152 -4.40 16.17 -8.09
N GLU A 153 -4.71 15.72 -6.89
CA GLU A 153 -5.50 16.46 -5.90
C GLU A 153 -4.83 17.77 -5.47
N LYS A 154 -3.51 17.77 -5.28
CA LYS A 154 -2.73 19.00 -5.03
C LYS A 154 -2.90 20.04 -6.13
N LYS A 155 -3.21 19.60 -7.34
CA LYS A 155 -3.44 20.45 -8.52
C LYS A 155 -4.92 20.79 -8.74
N GLY A 156 -5.80 20.37 -7.81
CA GLY A 156 -7.23 20.68 -7.85
C GLY A 156 -8.10 19.64 -8.58
N PHE A 157 -7.54 18.46 -8.88
CA PHE A 157 -8.26 17.34 -9.49
C PHE A 157 -8.77 16.39 -8.41
N THR A 158 -9.74 16.84 -7.61
CA THR A 158 -10.19 16.13 -6.40
C THR A 158 -11.44 15.29 -6.62
N ARG A 159 -12.46 15.81 -7.32
CA ARG A 159 -13.71 15.07 -7.56
C ARG A 159 -13.49 13.82 -8.40
N PRO A 160 -12.81 13.87 -9.56
CA PRO A 160 -12.58 12.67 -10.36
C PRO A 160 -11.73 11.62 -9.65
N THR A 161 -10.73 12.03 -8.86
CA THR A 161 -9.93 11.05 -8.08
C THR A 161 -10.77 10.38 -6.99
N THR A 162 -11.69 11.10 -6.34
CA THR A 162 -12.60 10.53 -5.34
C THR A 162 -13.57 9.53 -5.98
N THR A 163 -14.12 9.86 -7.15
CA THR A 163 -14.98 8.96 -7.94
C THR A 163 -14.22 7.71 -8.35
N MET A 164 -13.02 7.86 -8.92
CA MET A 164 -12.18 6.72 -9.31
C MET A 164 -11.78 5.85 -8.12
N TRP A 165 -11.54 6.44 -6.96
CA TRP A 165 -11.28 5.66 -5.73
C TRP A 165 -12.46 4.76 -5.37
N THR A 166 -13.69 5.25 -5.49
CA THR A 166 -14.89 4.44 -5.23
C THR A 166 -14.95 3.23 -6.18
N PHE A 167 -14.62 3.42 -7.45
CA PHE A 167 -14.58 2.32 -8.43
C PHE A 167 -13.42 1.34 -8.18
N ASP A 168 -12.25 1.83 -7.77
CA ASP A 168 -11.12 0.99 -7.33
C ASP A 168 -11.54 0.07 -6.18
N ASP A 169 -12.25 0.62 -5.18
CA ASP A 169 -12.72 -0.13 -4.02
C ASP A 169 -13.77 -1.16 -4.41
N LEU A 170 -14.66 -0.84 -5.35
CA LEU A 170 -15.68 -1.75 -5.85
C LEU A 170 -15.03 -2.99 -6.51
N VAL A 171 -14.10 -2.78 -7.44
CA VAL A 171 -13.40 -3.92 -8.09
C VAL A 171 -12.58 -4.71 -7.08
N ARG A 172 -11.93 -4.06 -6.13
CA ARG A 172 -11.20 -4.72 -5.03
C ARG A 172 -12.14 -5.61 -4.20
N ASP A 173 -13.33 -5.09 -3.86
CA ASP A 173 -14.33 -5.83 -3.08
C ASP A 173 -14.87 -7.03 -3.89
N ILE A 174 -15.11 -6.89 -5.20
CA ILE A 174 -15.50 -7.99 -6.09
C ILE A 174 -14.43 -9.09 -6.10
N ILE A 175 -13.15 -8.74 -6.27
CA ILE A 175 -12.04 -9.72 -6.26
C ILE A 175 -11.99 -10.46 -4.92
N ARG A 176 -12.04 -9.76 -3.80
CA ARG A 176 -12.02 -10.35 -2.45
C ARG A 176 -13.21 -11.28 -2.21
N ASP A 177 -14.42 -10.85 -2.59
CA ASP A 177 -15.63 -11.63 -2.39
C ASP A 177 -15.64 -12.87 -3.29
N SER A 178 -15.13 -12.76 -4.51
CA SER A 178 -14.94 -13.90 -5.41
C SER A 178 -13.96 -14.93 -4.82
N GLU A 179 -12.82 -14.49 -4.26
CA GLU A 179 -11.87 -15.40 -3.62
C GLU A 179 -12.52 -16.15 -2.44
N ARG A 180 -13.33 -15.47 -1.63
CA ARG A 180 -14.10 -16.08 -0.54
C ARG A 180 -15.11 -17.09 -1.06
N LEU A 181 -15.92 -16.74 -2.07
CA LEU A 181 -16.92 -17.64 -2.67
C LEU A 181 -16.29 -18.88 -3.28
N LEU A 182 -15.14 -18.73 -3.94
CA LEU A 182 -14.36 -19.84 -4.49
C LEU A 182 -13.84 -20.77 -3.37
N GLY A 183 -13.38 -20.20 -2.26
CA GLY A 183 -12.98 -20.96 -1.07
C GLY A 183 -14.12 -21.75 -0.47
N GLU A 184 -15.29 -21.14 -0.32
CA GLU A 184 -16.52 -21.72 0.22
C GLU A 184 -17.24 -22.68 -0.74
N MET A 185 -16.79 -22.84 -1.98
CA MET A 185 -17.41 -23.68 -3.03
C MET A 185 -18.85 -23.25 -3.37
N ARG A 186 -19.13 -21.96 -3.36
CA ARG A 186 -20.44 -21.39 -3.75
C ARG A 186 -20.40 -21.06 -5.25
N GLU A 187 -20.50 -22.12 -6.06
CA GLU A 187 -20.24 -22.06 -7.50
C GLU A 187 -21.11 -21.03 -8.24
N GLU A 188 -22.44 -21.10 -8.07
CA GLU A 188 -23.37 -20.21 -8.78
C GLU A 188 -23.10 -18.72 -8.46
N GLU A 189 -22.89 -18.40 -7.18
CA GLU A 189 -22.61 -17.04 -6.74
C GLU A 189 -21.22 -16.59 -7.18
N PHE A 190 -20.24 -17.49 -7.17
CA PHE A 190 -18.90 -17.21 -7.68
C PHE A 190 -18.96 -16.86 -9.17
N ILE A 191 -19.64 -17.66 -10.00
CA ILE A 191 -19.76 -17.40 -11.44
C ILE A 191 -20.51 -16.09 -11.72
N ALA A 192 -21.59 -15.82 -11.00
CA ALA A 192 -22.30 -14.54 -11.11
C ALA A 192 -21.36 -13.35 -10.78
N LYS A 193 -20.51 -13.51 -9.76
CA LYS A 193 -19.53 -12.48 -9.38
C LYS A 193 -18.42 -12.27 -10.43
N GLN A 194 -18.12 -13.29 -11.27
CA GLN A 194 -17.18 -13.12 -12.36
C GLN A 194 -17.72 -12.19 -13.46
N GLN A 195 -19.04 -12.23 -13.74
CA GLN A 195 -19.63 -11.28 -14.67
C GLN A 195 -19.48 -9.84 -14.17
N GLU A 196 -19.75 -9.59 -12.89
CA GLU A 196 -19.51 -8.28 -12.28
C GLU A 196 -18.03 -7.87 -12.40
N LEU A 197 -17.09 -8.81 -12.15
CA LEU A 197 -15.65 -8.53 -12.30
C LEU A 197 -15.29 -8.08 -13.72
N LEU A 198 -15.79 -8.79 -14.73
CA LEU A 198 -15.57 -8.48 -16.14
C LEU A 198 -16.05 -7.07 -16.48
N ASP A 199 -17.29 -6.76 -16.10
CA ASP A 199 -17.96 -5.51 -16.44
C ASP A 199 -17.29 -4.31 -15.73
N TYR A 200 -17.14 -4.37 -14.41
CA TYR A 200 -16.59 -3.26 -13.64
C TYR A 200 -15.09 -3.06 -13.85
N CYS A 201 -14.32 -4.13 -13.99
CA CYS A 201 -12.88 -4.01 -14.18
C CYS A 201 -12.53 -3.45 -15.56
N ARG A 202 -13.25 -3.88 -16.61
CA ARG A 202 -13.06 -3.35 -17.97
C ARG A 202 -13.48 -1.90 -18.10
N ASP A 203 -14.60 -1.54 -17.51
CA ASP A 203 -15.09 -0.15 -17.48
C ASP A 203 -14.08 0.74 -16.76
N LEU A 204 -13.56 0.31 -15.63
CA LEU A 204 -12.57 1.07 -14.87
C LEU A 204 -11.25 1.25 -15.65
N MET A 205 -10.70 0.17 -16.24
CA MET A 205 -9.50 0.26 -17.08
C MET A 205 -9.71 1.19 -18.27
N HIS A 206 -10.91 1.18 -18.87
CA HIS A 206 -11.22 2.10 -19.96
C HIS A 206 -11.21 3.56 -19.52
N LYS A 207 -11.80 3.89 -18.37
CA LYS A 207 -11.77 5.24 -17.78
C LYS A 207 -10.35 5.69 -17.41
N GLU A 208 -9.54 4.79 -16.91
CA GLU A 208 -8.12 5.04 -16.63
C GLU A 208 -7.36 5.46 -17.88
N GLU A 209 -7.48 4.68 -18.94
CA GLU A 209 -6.72 4.87 -20.18
C GLU A 209 -7.29 5.99 -21.06
N ALA A 210 -8.59 6.18 -21.06
CA ALA A 210 -9.23 7.20 -21.85
C ALA A 210 -9.19 8.60 -21.20
N ILE A 211 -9.21 8.69 -19.85
CA ILE A 211 -9.32 9.99 -19.15
C ILE A 211 -8.16 10.18 -18.17
N LEU A 212 -7.97 9.26 -17.21
CA LEU A 212 -7.09 9.49 -16.08
C LEU A 212 -5.62 9.64 -16.50
N TYR A 213 -5.09 8.72 -17.27
CA TYR A 213 -3.67 8.74 -17.65
C TYR A 213 -3.33 9.90 -18.60
N PRO A 214 -4.11 10.19 -19.66
CA PRO A 214 -3.85 11.37 -20.50
C PRO A 214 -3.97 12.68 -19.72
N THR A 215 -4.94 12.79 -18.81
CA THR A 215 -5.09 13.97 -17.95
C THR A 215 -3.90 14.10 -17.01
N SER A 216 -3.42 12.98 -16.44
CA SER A 216 -2.22 12.97 -15.59
C SER A 216 -0.99 13.45 -16.36
N MET A 217 -0.81 13.02 -17.60
CA MET A 217 0.28 13.48 -18.46
C MET A 217 0.21 14.98 -18.76
N ALA A 218 -0.99 15.54 -18.85
CA ALA A 218 -1.17 16.98 -19.06
C ALA A 218 -0.90 17.82 -17.79
N MET A 219 -1.15 17.27 -16.61
CA MET A 219 -1.10 17.99 -15.33
C MET A 219 0.18 17.79 -14.53
N ILE A 220 0.80 16.61 -14.61
CA ILE A 220 1.94 16.21 -13.77
C ILE A 220 3.24 16.45 -14.53
N SER A 221 4.18 17.13 -13.91
CA SER A 221 5.49 17.39 -14.53
C SER A 221 6.37 16.13 -14.54
N PRO A 222 7.36 16.04 -15.46
CA PRO A 222 8.31 14.92 -15.47
C PRO A 222 9.02 14.70 -14.14
N LYS A 223 9.35 15.78 -13.42
CA LYS A 223 9.99 15.70 -12.11
C LYS A 223 9.08 15.04 -11.06
N GLU A 224 7.80 15.39 -11.04
CA GLU A 224 6.83 14.79 -10.10
C GLU A 224 6.62 13.30 -10.40
N PHE A 225 6.65 12.89 -11.68
CA PHE A 225 6.65 11.46 -12.05
C PHE A 225 7.91 10.73 -11.56
N GLU A 226 9.08 11.36 -11.63
CA GLU A 226 10.30 10.76 -11.06
C GLU A 226 10.20 10.61 -9.53
N GLU A 227 9.67 11.61 -8.83
CA GLU A 227 9.45 11.57 -7.39
C GLU A 227 8.44 10.48 -6.95
N MET A 228 7.53 10.06 -7.84
CA MET A 228 6.60 8.96 -7.57
C MET A 228 7.27 7.59 -7.55
N LYS A 229 8.37 7.38 -8.27
CA LYS A 229 9.02 6.07 -8.44
C LYS A 229 9.44 5.43 -7.11
N GLU A 230 9.95 6.23 -6.15
CA GLU A 230 10.33 5.74 -4.82
C GLU A 230 9.13 5.11 -4.10
N GLY A 231 7.99 5.80 -4.06
CA GLY A 231 6.79 5.31 -3.43
C GLY A 231 6.10 4.18 -4.22
N ASP A 232 6.27 4.13 -5.55
CA ASP A 232 5.81 3.00 -6.37
C ASP A 232 6.58 1.73 -6.01
N GLN A 233 7.89 1.83 -5.77
CA GLN A 233 8.72 0.70 -5.31
C GLN A 233 8.32 0.22 -3.92
N GLU A 234 8.02 1.13 -2.99
CA GLU A 234 7.58 0.77 -1.63
C GLU A 234 6.26 0.00 -1.65
N ILE A 235 5.30 0.44 -2.48
CA ILE A 235 3.99 -0.21 -2.58
C ILE A 235 4.08 -1.51 -3.36
N GLY A 236 4.94 -1.57 -4.37
CA GLY A 236 5.13 -2.70 -5.28
C GLY A 236 4.23 -2.67 -6.52
N PHE A 237 4.35 -3.71 -7.33
CA PHE A 237 3.66 -3.87 -8.61
C PHE A 237 2.84 -5.16 -8.62
N ALA A 238 1.73 -5.17 -9.37
CA ALA A 238 0.75 -6.26 -9.29
C ALA A 238 1.25 -7.59 -9.88
N PHE A 239 1.91 -7.56 -11.04
CA PHE A 239 2.18 -8.78 -11.80
C PHE A 239 3.63 -9.00 -12.18
N PHE A 240 4.50 -8.05 -11.88
CA PHE A 240 5.91 -8.06 -12.24
C PHE A 240 6.74 -7.32 -11.19
N ASP A 241 8.02 -7.61 -11.18
CA ASP A 241 8.99 -6.89 -10.36
C ASP A 241 9.65 -5.81 -11.22
N VAL A 242 9.81 -4.63 -10.67
CA VAL A 242 10.59 -3.54 -11.25
C VAL A 242 11.86 -3.41 -10.42
N ALA A 243 13.02 -3.58 -11.06
CA ALA A 243 14.28 -3.35 -10.38
C ALA A 243 14.35 -1.89 -9.92
N PRO A 244 14.78 -1.62 -8.67
CA PRO A 244 15.08 -0.25 -8.27
C PRO A 244 16.06 0.35 -9.28
N GLU A 245 15.68 1.45 -9.91
CA GLU A 245 16.68 2.24 -10.64
C GLU A 245 17.70 2.66 -9.58
N GLU A 246 18.98 2.41 -9.83
CA GLU A 246 20.01 3.11 -9.09
C GLU A 246 19.71 4.59 -9.30
N THR A 247 19.03 5.20 -8.32
CA THR A 247 18.95 6.63 -8.27
C THR A 247 20.39 7.08 -8.15
N VAL A 248 20.97 7.42 -9.29
CA VAL A 248 22.08 8.33 -9.33
C VAL A 248 21.47 9.63 -8.80
N TYR A 249 21.38 9.71 -7.47
CA TYR A 249 21.51 10.99 -6.83
C TYR A 249 22.92 11.44 -7.26
N ALA A 250 22.99 11.99 -8.48
CA ALA A 250 23.88 13.07 -8.69
C ALA A 250 23.48 14.01 -7.53
N ALA A 251 24.28 13.99 -6.46
CA ALA A 251 24.34 15.13 -5.60
C ALA A 251 24.43 16.27 -6.59
N GLU A 252 23.30 16.93 -6.89
CA GLU A 252 23.35 18.24 -7.47
C GLU A 252 24.27 18.94 -6.49
N LYS A 253 25.50 19.09 -6.90
CA LYS A 253 26.40 20.05 -6.31
C LYS A 253 25.52 21.28 -6.24
N ALA A 254 25.18 21.67 -4.99
CA ALA A 254 24.50 22.93 -4.76
C ALA A 254 25.16 23.89 -5.73
N PRO A 255 24.37 24.61 -6.57
CA PRO A 255 24.95 25.46 -7.58
C PRO A 255 26.01 26.30 -6.87
N GLU A 256 27.26 26.08 -7.25
CA GLU A 256 28.36 26.94 -6.86
C GLU A 256 27.94 28.31 -7.37
N GLU A 257 27.77 29.24 -6.43
CA GLU A 257 27.32 30.60 -6.61
C GLU A 257 25.80 30.83 -6.64
N ALA A 258 25.16 30.67 -5.47
CA ALA A 258 24.02 31.55 -5.15
C ALA A 258 24.52 33.02 -5.25
N PRO A 259 23.76 33.92 -5.92
CA PRO A 259 24.16 35.32 -6.01
C PRO A 259 24.40 35.85 -4.60
N ALA A 260 25.63 36.35 -4.37
CA ALA A 260 26.00 36.98 -3.13
C ALA A 260 25.05 38.18 -2.88
N GLY A 261 24.15 38.05 -1.92
CA GLY A 261 23.14 39.04 -1.61
C GLY A 261 22.10 38.45 -0.65
N PHE A 262 20.97 38.02 -1.18
CA PHE A 262 19.82 37.65 -0.35
C PHE A 262 20.05 36.41 0.52
N ALA A 263 20.71 35.37 0.01
CA ALA A 263 20.99 34.16 0.78
C ALA A 263 21.98 34.40 1.91
N ALA A 264 23.01 35.22 1.66
CA ALA A 264 23.99 35.62 2.68
C ALA A 264 23.35 36.55 3.73
N ASP A 265 22.50 37.48 3.30
CA ASP A 265 21.77 38.37 4.19
C ASP A 265 20.72 37.61 5.03
N LEU A 266 20.03 36.65 4.45
CA LEU A 266 19.11 35.75 5.16
C LEU A 266 19.85 34.88 6.17
N GLN A 267 21.00 34.34 5.81
CA GLN A 267 21.84 33.53 6.70
C GLN A 267 22.43 34.35 7.84
N ALA A 268 22.84 35.60 7.57
CA ALA A 268 23.30 36.57 8.58
C ALA A 268 22.15 36.99 9.50
N LEU A 269 20.96 37.21 8.94
CA LEU A 269 19.75 37.53 9.71
C LEU A 269 19.33 36.37 10.60
N LEU A 270 19.30 35.17 10.09
CA LEU A 270 18.99 33.96 10.84
C LEU A 270 20.02 33.70 11.94
N GLY A 271 21.32 33.88 11.64
CA GLY A 271 22.42 33.81 12.63
C GLY A 271 22.28 34.82 13.75
N LYS A 272 21.80 36.05 13.46
CA LYS A 272 21.58 37.11 14.45
C LYS A 272 20.46 36.76 15.45
N TYR A 273 19.51 35.89 15.04
CA TYR A 273 18.42 35.38 15.89
C TYR A 273 18.68 33.96 16.39
N GLY A 274 19.90 33.43 16.25
CA GLY A 274 20.28 32.10 16.73
C GLY A 274 19.81 30.94 15.84
N TYR A 275 19.35 31.24 14.63
CA TYR A 275 19.02 30.23 13.63
C TYR A 275 20.18 30.04 12.68
N THR A 276 20.96 29.00 12.88
CA THR A 276 21.96 28.57 11.89
C THR A 276 21.37 27.38 11.10
N ALA A 277 21.41 27.51 9.79
CA ALA A 277 20.90 26.46 8.87
C ALA A 277 21.92 25.32 8.71
N GLY A 278 22.44 24.79 9.83
CA GLY A 278 23.32 23.64 9.85
C GLY A 278 22.60 22.47 10.50
N GLY A 279 22.50 21.32 9.83
CA GLY A 279 21.85 20.11 10.35
C GLY A 279 22.47 19.56 11.65
N SER A 280 23.51 20.21 12.19
CA SER A 280 24.18 19.85 13.46
C SER A 280 23.67 20.61 14.68
N ASP A 281 22.85 21.66 14.51
CA ASP A 281 22.37 22.46 15.64
C ASP A 281 21.28 21.71 16.41
N LYS A 282 21.47 21.64 17.73
CA LYS A 282 20.51 20.97 18.63
C LYS A 282 19.33 21.88 18.91
N LEU A 283 18.16 21.41 18.50
CA LEU A 283 16.87 22.02 18.81
C LEU A 283 16.49 21.73 20.27
N ASP A 284 15.90 22.70 20.94
CA ASP A 284 15.30 22.52 22.25
C ASP A 284 13.96 21.78 22.09
N VAL A 285 13.85 20.60 22.67
CA VAL A 285 12.65 19.76 22.66
C VAL A 285 12.02 19.65 24.05
N THR A 286 12.11 20.73 24.83
CA THR A 286 11.52 20.91 26.18
C THR A 286 12.25 20.09 27.26
N THR A 287 12.47 18.81 27.05
CA THR A 287 13.11 17.90 28.02
C THR A 287 14.54 17.54 27.65
N GLY A 288 15.09 18.14 26.60
CA GLY A 288 16.44 17.88 26.12
C GLY A 288 16.73 18.64 24.83
N ARG A 289 17.89 18.34 24.24
CA ARG A 289 18.32 18.96 22.98
C ARG A 289 18.74 17.90 21.99
N LEU A 290 18.12 17.89 20.81
CA LEU A 290 18.35 16.94 19.73
C LEU A 290 18.64 17.67 18.43
N THR A 291 19.49 17.09 17.58
CA THR A 291 19.59 17.52 16.20
C THR A 291 18.37 17.06 15.41
N LEU A 292 18.07 17.68 14.27
CA LEU A 292 17.01 17.23 13.37
C LEU A 292 17.24 15.77 12.92
N GLU A 293 18.49 15.40 12.65
CA GLU A 293 18.87 14.03 12.33
C GLU A 293 18.49 13.06 13.46
N GLN A 294 18.81 13.41 14.73
CA GLN A 294 18.45 12.57 15.88
C GLN A 294 16.93 12.43 16.03
N ILE A 295 16.17 13.51 15.79
CA ILE A 295 14.70 13.47 15.80
C ILE A 295 14.20 12.50 14.74
N ASN A 296 14.68 12.58 13.49
CA ASN A 296 14.29 11.69 12.41
C ASN A 296 14.66 10.23 12.70
N LEU A 297 15.86 9.98 13.24
CA LEU A 297 16.30 8.64 13.66
C LEU A 297 15.40 8.07 14.77
N ILE A 298 15.00 8.89 15.75
CA ILE A 298 14.06 8.45 16.80
C ILE A 298 12.74 8.02 16.15
N TYR A 299 12.14 8.83 15.28
CA TYR A 299 10.89 8.49 14.60
C TYR A 299 11.02 7.23 13.76
N LYS A 300 12.13 7.05 13.05
CA LYS A 300 12.38 5.86 12.23
C LYS A 300 12.43 4.57 13.06
N HIS A 301 12.95 4.62 14.29
CA HIS A 301 13.14 3.45 15.15
C HIS A 301 12.04 3.24 16.21
N LEU A 302 11.00 4.05 16.19
CA LEU A 302 9.83 3.80 17.05
C LEU A 302 9.12 2.49 16.64
N PRO A 303 8.75 1.63 17.61
CA PRO A 303 7.99 0.41 17.32
C PRO A 303 6.49 0.68 17.04
N ILE A 304 6.16 1.88 16.60
CA ILE A 304 4.82 2.35 16.28
C ILE A 304 4.87 3.25 15.05
N ASP A 305 3.85 3.18 14.22
CA ASP A 305 3.64 4.14 13.14
C ASP A 305 2.90 5.36 13.67
N ILE A 306 3.37 6.54 13.29
CA ILE A 306 2.75 7.82 13.66
C ILE A 306 2.35 8.57 12.39
N SER A 307 1.18 9.22 12.42
CA SER A 307 0.77 10.21 11.44
C SER A 307 0.18 11.43 12.15
N PHE A 308 0.45 12.61 11.64
CA PHE A 308 -0.09 13.86 12.17
C PHE A 308 -0.87 14.62 11.09
N VAL A 309 -2.11 14.96 11.44
CA VAL A 309 -3.02 15.80 10.65
C VAL A 309 -3.22 17.11 11.41
N ASP A 310 -3.03 18.24 10.74
CA ASP A 310 -3.13 19.56 11.38
C ASP A 310 -4.58 20.03 11.62
N GLU A 311 -4.74 21.21 12.17
CA GLU A 311 -6.04 21.85 12.44
C GLU A 311 -6.86 22.16 11.18
N ASN A 312 -6.23 22.17 10.00
CA ASN A 312 -6.86 22.36 8.68
C ASN A 312 -7.19 21.04 8.00
N GLU A 313 -7.03 19.91 8.70
CA GLU A 313 -7.28 18.55 8.20
C GLU A 313 -6.30 18.10 7.12
N LEU A 314 -5.11 18.70 7.06
CA LEU A 314 -4.05 18.32 6.13
C LEU A 314 -3.07 17.35 6.78
N VAL A 315 -2.69 16.29 6.09
CA VAL A 315 -1.62 15.38 6.52
C VAL A 315 -0.30 16.13 6.48
N CYS A 316 0.32 16.35 7.65
CA CYS A 316 1.57 17.11 7.77
C CYS A 316 2.79 16.24 8.00
N PHE A 317 2.63 15.06 8.59
CA PHE A 317 3.74 14.21 8.98
C PHE A 317 3.30 12.75 9.08
N TYR A 318 4.20 11.84 8.75
CA TYR A 318 4.16 10.44 9.14
C TYR A 318 5.58 9.93 9.47
N SER A 319 5.69 8.95 10.37
CA SER A 319 6.97 8.29 10.66
C SER A 319 7.32 7.32 9.53
N ASP A 320 8.55 7.41 9.05
CA ASP A 320 9.09 6.53 8.02
C ASP A 320 9.83 5.35 8.68
N THR A 321 9.04 4.38 9.19
CA THR A 321 9.55 3.19 9.86
C THR A 321 9.78 2.06 8.86
N ASP A 322 10.79 1.21 9.10
CA ASP A 322 11.14 0.11 8.19
C ASP A 322 10.04 -0.98 8.08
N HIS A 323 9.04 -0.96 8.99
CA HIS A 323 7.99 -1.98 9.09
C HIS A 323 6.59 -1.35 9.17
N ARG A 324 6.32 -0.38 8.30
CA ARG A 324 5.02 0.30 8.29
C ARG A 324 3.86 -0.68 8.07
N ILE A 325 2.83 -0.55 8.90
CA ILE A 325 1.60 -1.37 8.79
C ILE A 325 0.82 -1.02 7.52
N PHE A 326 0.65 0.28 7.24
CA PHE A 326 0.05 0.76 6.00
C PHE A 326 1.08 1.60 5.24
N PRO A 327 1.42 1.24 4.00
CA PRO A 327 2.37 2.02 3.21
C PRO A 327 1.84 3.43 2.98
N ARG A 328 2.75 4.38 3.05
CA ARG A 328 2.51 5.78 2.74
C ARG A 328 3.67 6.32 1.94
N SER A 329 3.43 7.31 1.14
CA SER A 329 4.48 8.01 0.40
C SER A 329 4.50 9.49 0.74
N LYS A 330 5.58 10.17 0.38
CA LYS A 330 5.72 11.63 0.55
C LYS A 330 4.58 12.40 -0.13
N ASN A 331 3.93 11.81 -1.11
CA ASN A 331 2.82 12.41 -1.85
C ASN A 331 1.58 12.67 -0.99
N VAL A 332 1.40 11.94 0.13
CA VAL A 332 0.27 12.19 1.04
C VAL A 332 0.44 13.49 1.85
N ILE A 333 1.65 14.05 1.95
CA ILE A 333 1.89 15.30 2.68
C ILE A 333 1.17 16.45 1.99
N GLY A 334 0.36 17.19 2.77
CA GLY A 334 -0.52 18.26 2.30
C GLY A 334 -1.84 17.80 1.69
N ARG A 335 -2.13 16.50 1.72
CA ARG A 335 -3.41 15.94 1.30
C ARG A 335 -4.46 16.12 2.40
N GLU A 336 -5.71 16.41 2.00
CA GLU A 336 -6.83 16.40 2.95
C GLU A 336 -7.05 14.97 3.47
N VAL A 337 -7.19 14.83 4.79
CA VAL A 337 -7.32 13.52 5.44
C VAL A 337 -8.55 12.75 4.98
N MET A 338 -9.63 13.44 4.62
CA MET A 338 -10.83 12.82 4.07
C MET A 338 -10.55 12.05 2.77
N ASN A 339 -9.64 12.56 1.95
CA ASN A 339 -9.23 11.92 0.69
C ASN A 339 -8.22 10.77 0.90
N CYS A 340 -7.80 10.50 2.14
CA CYS A 340 -6.97 9.34 2.50
C CYS A 340 -7.79 8.11 2.89
N HIS A 341 -9.12 8.20 2.86
CA HIS A 341 -10.01 7.14 3.33
C HIS A 341 -11.08 6.81 2.29
N PRO A 342 -11.47 5.53 2.18
CA PRO A 342 -12.59 5.13 1.33
C PRO A 342 -13.86 5.91 1.67
N LYS A 343 -14.66 6.27 0.67
CA LYS A 343 -15.90 7.04 0.84
C LYS A 343 -16.84 6.41 1.89
N LYS A 344 -16.93 5.07 1.93
CA LYS A 344 -17.73 4.33 2.91
C LYS A 344 -17.31 4.53 4.37
N SER A 345 -16.06 4.93 4.66
CA SER A 345 -15.55 5.20 6.01
C SER A 345 -15.34 6.69 6.29
N ALA A 346 -15.51 7.56 5.31
CA ALA A 346 -15.27 9.00 5.45
C ALA A 346 -16.13 9.65 6.56
N HIS A 347 -17.38 9.21 6.72
CA HIS A 347 -18.25 9.71 7.80
C HIS A 347 -17.69 9.41 9.20
N VAL A 348 -17.05 8.25 9.41
CA VAL A 348 -16.40 7.90 10.69
C VAL A 348 -15.19 8.79 10.95
N VAL A 349 -14.39 9.05 9.90
CA VAL A 349 -13.23 9.96 9.99
C VAL A 349 -13.70 11.36 10.38
N ARG A 350 -14.78 11.85 9.76
CA ARG A 350 -15.37 13.15 10.08
C ARG A 350 -15.82 13.20 11.55
N GLU A 351 -16.55 12.19 12.01
CA GLU A 351 -17.02 12.11 13.40
C GLU A 351 -15.86 12.15 14.40
N VAL A 352 -14.78 11.39 14.15
CA VAL A 352 -13.58 11.38 15.00
C VAL A 352 -12.96 12.78 15.07
N ILE A 353 -12.74 13.42 13.91
CA ILE A 353 -12.13 14.76 13.87
C ILE A 353 -12.99 15.79 14.59
N ASP A 354 -14.30 15.80 14.37
CA ASP A 354 -15.22 16.78 14.94
C ASP A 354 -15.28 16.64 16.47
N LYS A 355 -15.36 15.42 17.01
CA LYS A 355 -15.36 15.17 18.46
C LYS A 355 -14.02 15.53 19.11
N LEU A 356 -12.90 15.22 18.47
CA LEU A 356 -11.57 15.58 18.96
C LEU A 356 -11.36 17.11 18.88
N ARG A 357 -11.85 17.77 17.84
CA ARG A 357 -11.76 19.22 17.66
C ARG A 357 -12.60 19.98 18.68
N SER A 358 -13.83 19.56 18.90
CA SER A 358 -14.73 20.21 19.85
C SER A 358 -14.34 20.02 21.31
N GLY A 359 -13.55 18.99 21.63
CA GLY A 359 -13.22 18.60 23.01
C GLY A 359 -14.30 17.74 23.66
N GLU A 360 -15.26 17.23 22.88
CA GLU A 360 -16.21 16.21 23.36
C GLU A 360 -15.47 14.93 23.73
N GLN A 361 -14.42 14.60 22.97
CA GLN A 361 -13.51 13.49 23.23
C GLN A 361 -12.06 13.96 23.04
N ASP A 362 -11.12 13.39 23.79
CA ASP A 362 -9.69 13.62 23.62
C ASP A 362 -8.98 12.45 22.93
N ARG A 363 -9.66 11.30 22.84
CA ARG A 363 -9.11 10.08 22.28
C ARG A 363 -10.20 9.23 21.64
N ALA A 364 -9.86 8.58 20.53
CA ALA A 364 -10.61 7.48 19.92
C ALA A 364 -9.67 6.31 19.66
N GLU A 365 -10.19 5.08 19.73
CA GLU A 365 -9.39 3.89 19.46
C GLU A 365 -10.21 2.80 18.81
N PHE A 366 -9.54 1.97 18.01
CA PHE A 366 -10.09 0.73 17.48
C PHE A 366 -8.96 -0.25 17.17
N TRP A 367 -9.32 -1.47 16.84
CA TRP A 367 -8.36 -2.50 16.46
C TRP A 367 -8.84 -3.35 15.30
N ILE A 368 -7.90 -3.87 14.53
CA ILE A 368 -8.15 -4.79 13.43
C ILE A 368 -7.54 -6.14 13.81
N ASN A 369 -8.38 -7.18 13.83
CA ASN A 369 -7.94 -8.54 14.11
C ASN A 369 -8.07 -9.37 12.82
N LYS A 370 -6.93 -9.73 12.24
CA LYS A 370 -6.82 -10.63 11.08
C LYS A 370 -5.99 -11.86 11.48
N PRO A 371 -6.11 -12.99 10.77
CA PRO A 371 -5.23 -14.13 11.00
C PRO A 371 -3.75 -13.71 10.95
N GLY A 372 -3.02 -13.93 12.06
CA GLY A 372 -1.61 -13.59 12.18
C GLY A 372 -1.26 -12.10 12.31
N LEU A 373 -2.26 -11.20 12.46
CA LEU A 373 -2.01 -9.77 12.56
C LEU A 373 -3.07 -9.08 13.45
N PHE A 374 -2.64 -8.47 14.56
CA PHE A 374 -3.48 -7.67 15.43
C PHE A 374 -2.97 -6.23 15.50
N ILE A 375 -3.68 -5.32 14.82
CA ILE A 375 -3.32 -3.92 14.75
C ILE A 375 -4.16 -3.13 15.75
N TYR A 376 -3.49 -2.33 16.59
CA TYR A 376 -4.11 -1.38 17.49
C TYR A 376 -3.90 0.04 16.99
N ILE A 377 -4.97 0.82 16.90
CA ILE A 377 -4.97 2.17 16.33
C ILE A 377 -5.59 3.13 17.32
N VAL A 378 -4.93 4.26 17.53
CA VAL A 378 -5.36 5.31 18.47
C VAL A 378 -5.26 6.67 17.82
N TYR A 379 -6.30 7.47 17.95
CA TYR A 379 -6.32 8.88 17.59
C TYR A 379 -6.38 9.74 18.86
N VAL A 380 -5.55 10.77 18.92
CA VAL A 380 -5.46 11.67 20.07
C VAL A 380 -5.55 13.11 19.59
N ALA A 381 -6.37 13.92 20.26
CA ALA A 381 -6.39 15.36 20.03
C ALA A 381 -5.07 16.00 20.48
N VAL A 382 -4.39 16.68 19.58
CA VAL A 382 -3.21 17.48 19.90
C VAL A 382 -3.66 18.90 20.22
N ARG A 383 -3.32 19.38 21.42
CA ARG A 383 -3.65 20.72 21.89
C ARG A 383 -2.39 21.45 22.32
N ASP A 384 -2.34 22.75 22.09
CA ASP A 384 -1.25 23.59 22.61
C ASP A 384 -1.43 23.89 24.11
N LYS A 385 -0.49 24.65 24.68
CA LYS A 385 -0.49 25.06 26.10
C LYS A 385 -1.74 25.84 26.52
N ASP A 386 -2.43 26.47 25.60
CA ASP A 386 -3.63 27.25 25.82
C ASP A 386 -4.91 26.40 25.61
N GLY A 387 -4.76 25.09 25.37
CA GLY A 387 -5.84 24.15 25.14
C GLY A 387 -6.44 24.18 23.72
N LYS A 388 -5.88 25.01 22.82
CA LYS A 388 -6.38 25.13 21.46
C LYS A 388 -6.03 23.86 20.66
N PHE A 389 -7.01 23.35 19.93
CA PHE A 389 -6.82 22.22 19.03
C PHE A 389 -5.82 22.57 17.90
N ARG A 390 -4.82 21.71 17.73
CA ARG A 390 -3.72 21.85 16.75
C ARG A 390 -3.68 20.71 15.74
N GLY A 391 -4.55 19.70 15.94
CA GLY A 391 -4.63 18.59 15.02
C GLY A 391 -4.91 17.26 15.71
N VAL A 392 -4.75 16.19 14.94
CA VAL A 392 -4.92 14.80 15.38
C VAL A 392 -3.63 14.03 15.19
N LEU A 393 -3.18 13.35 16.24
CA LEU A 393 -2.10 12.37 16.17
C LEU A 393 -2.72 10.97 16.07
N GLU A 394 -2.41 10.27 14.99
CA GLU A 394 -2.68 8.85 14.80
C GLU A 394 -1.47 8.04 15.23
N MET A 395 -1.69 6.97 15.99
CA MET A 395 -0.66 6.00 16.35
C MET A 395 -1.18 4.60 16.01
N MET A 396 -0.35 3.80 15.35
CA MET A 396 -0.65 2.41 14.99
C MET A 396 0.46 1.49 15.46
N GLN A 397 0.08 0.32 15.97
CA GLN A 397 1.02 -0.69 16.43
C GLN A 397 0.54 -2.09 16.06
N ASP A 398 1.46 -2.92 15.54
CA ASP A 398 1.24 -4.36 15.49
C ASP A 398 1.42 -4.94 16.90
N CYS A 399 0.31 -5.29 17.51
CA CYS A 399 0.25 -5.88 18.84
C CYS A 399 0.17 -7.42 18.82
N THR A 400 0.41 -8.07 17.69
CA THR A 400 0.32 -9.54 17.56
C THR A 400 1.19 -10.25 18.57
N HIS A 401 2.47 -9.86 18.65
CA HIS A 401 3.40 -10.41 19.62
C HIS A 401 3.03 -10.05 21.06
N ILE A 402 2.73 -8.77 21.33
CA ILE A 402 2.38 -8.27 22.67
C ILE A 402 1.18 -9.03 23.23
N ARG A 403 0.17 -9.27 22.38
CA ARG A 403 -1.06 -9.98 22.77
C ARG A 403 -0.84 -11.46 23.12
N ALA A 404 0.25 -12.06 22.64
CA ALA A 404 0.62 -13.44 22.92
C ALA A 404 1.51 -13.60 24.17
N LEU A 405 1.96 -12.49 24.79
CA LEU A 405 2.78 -12.53 26.00
C LEU A 405 1.94 -12.91 27.22
N GLU A 406 2.48 -13.83 28.05
CA GLU A 406 1.86 -14.27 29.30
C GLU A 406 2.84 -14.09 30.47
N GLY A 407 2.29 -13.84 31.66
CA GLY A 407 3.06 -13.72 32.91
C GLY A 407 4.01 -12.52 32.93
N SER A 408 5.18 -12.70 33.52
CA SER A 408 6.22 -11.68 33.66
C SER A 408 7.57 -12.24 33.20
N GLN A 409 8.27 -11.50 32.36
CA GLN A 409 9.63 -11.80 31.97
C GLN A 409 10.56 -10.73 32.54
N THR A 410 11.42 -11.13 33.49
CA THR A 410 12.34 -10.23 34.18
C THR A 410 13.77 -10.28 33.62
N LEU A 411 14.06 -11.27 32.77
CA LEU A 411 15.36 -11.41 32.10
C LEU A 411 15.25 -10.97 30.64
N LEU A 412 16.28 -10.28 30.15
CA LEU A 412 16.35 -9.87 28.74
C LEU A 412 16.45 -11.09 27.84
N THR A 413 15.72 -11.04 26.73
CA THR A 413 15.90 -11.91 25.56
C THR A 413 16.37 -11.10 24.38
N TRP A 414 17.29 -11.64 23.61
CA TRP A 414 17.78 -11.03 22.39
C TRP A 414 16.94 -11.48 21.19
N ALA A 415 16.86 -10.67 20.17
CA ALA A 415 16.16 -11.04 18.92
C ALA A 415 16.76 -12.34 18.35
N GLY A 416 15.91 -13.36 18.14
CA GLY A 416 16.33 -14.70 17.67
C GLY A 416 16.58 -15.75 18.76
N GLU A 417 16.53 -15.40 20.04
CA GLU A 417 16.57 -16.38 21.14
C GLU A 417 15.14 -16.84 21.50
N ASN A 418 14.94 -18.16 21.58
CA ASN A 418 13.68 -18.71 22.06
C ASN A 418 13.55 -18.56 23.57
N VAL A 419 12.42 -18.07 24.05
CA VAL A 419 12.09 -17.88 25.48
C VAL A 419 12.14 -19.20 26.27
N SER A 420 12.04 -20.36 25.61
CA SER A 420 11.99 -21.67 26.24
C SER A 420 13.30 -22.13 26.87
N ASP A 421 14.46 -21.56 26.51
CA ASP A 421 15.74 -22.08 26.93
C ASP A 421 16.26 -21.51 28.28
N LYS A 422 15.59 -20.48 28.81
CA LYS A 422 16.00 -19.82 30.07
C LYS A 422 15.09 -20.08 31.30
N ALA A 423 14.01 -20.86 31.13
CA ALA A 423 13.03 -21.08 32.20
C ALA A 423 13.42 -22.15 33.26
N SER A 424 14.63 -22.72 33.22
CA SER A 424 15.01 -23.86 34.09
C SER A 424 16.00 -23.57 35.22
N VAL A 425 16.16 -22.30 35.63
CA VAL A 425 16.96 -22.01 36.83
C VAL A 425 16.13 -21.20 37.83
N ALA A 426 15.41 -21.89 38.69
CA ALA A 426 14.83 -21.28 39.88
C ALA A 426 15.94 -21.04 40.91
N PRO A 427 16.12 -19.86 41.49
CA PRO A 427 17.02 -19.68 42.60
C PRO A 427 16.34 -20.04 43.93
N GLU A 428 16.92 -21.00 44.66
CA GLU A 428 16.61 -21.24 46.07
C GLU A 428 16.88 -19.99 46.91
N ALA A 429 15.90 -19.61 47.71
CA ALA A 429 16.00 -18.51 48.67
C ALA A 429 16.94 -18.89 49.81
N LYS A 430 18.03 -18.15 50.03
CA LYS A 430 18.66 -17.98 51.34
C LYS A 430 19.11 -16.53 51.53
N GLY A 431 18.78 -16.06 52.69
CA GLY A 431 18.70 -14.68 53.10
C GLY A 431 19.99 -13.98 53.51
N SER A 432 19.75 -12.74 53.81
CA SER A 432 20.38 -11.78 54.72
C SER A 432 21.69 -11.10 54.35
N GLY A 433 21.61 -9.79 54.17
CA GLY A 433 22.48 -8.78 54.75
C GLY A 433 23.39 -7.98 53.82
N PRO A 434 23.62 -6.68 54.08
CA PRO A 434 23.96 -5.70 53.07
C PRO A 434 25.46 -5.45 52.92
N GLY A 435 25.89 -5.10 51.72
CA GLY A 435 27.28 -4.70 51.45
C GLY A 435 27.43 -3.99 50.11
N SER A 436 27.61 -2.68 50.19
CA SER A 436 28.10 -1.76 49.18
C SER A 436 29.40 -2.27 48.53
N SER A 437 29.46 -2.33 47.21
CA SER A 437 30.66 -1.96 46.44
C SER A 437 30.41 -1.99 44.93
N THR A 438 30.78 -0.91 44.30
CA THR A 438 30.93 -0.65 42.85
C THR A 438 31.92 -1.63 42.22
N PRO A 439 31.69 -2.15 41.04
CA PRO A 439 32.77 -2.71 40.24
C PRO A 439 33.10 -1.91 39.00
N THR A 440 34.37 -1.63 38.90
CA THR A 440 35.17 -1.17 37.78
C THR A 440 35.10 -2.16 36.59
N ALA A 441 35.19 -1.62 35.41
CA ALA A 441 35.33 -2.37 34.16
C ALA A 441 36.69 -3.05 34.04
N PRO A 442 36.82 -4.14 33.33
CA PRO A 442 38.09 -4.53 32.72
C PRO A 442 38.06 -4.48 31.18
N GLU A 443 39.25 -4.13 30.71
CA GLU A 443 39.69 -3.97 29.35
C GLU A 443 39.67 -5.26 28.52
N ALA A 444 39.73 -4.99 27.20
CA ALA A 444 39.78 -5.98 26.13
C ALA A 444 41.10 -6.76 26.08
N GLU A 445 41.02 -8.00 25.67
CA GLU A 445 42.08 -8.65 24.88
C GLU A 445 41.45 -9.55 23.81
N ALA A 446 42.00 -9.43 22.61
CA ALA A 446 41.67 -10.16 21.42
C ALA A 446 42.41 -11.49 21.37
N GLU A 447 41.74 -12.57 21.00
CA GLU A 447 42.36 -13.67 20.26
C GLU A 447 41.31 -14.46 19.47
N SER A 448 41.53 -14.56 18.16
CA SER A 448 40.90 -15.57 17.30
C SER A 448 41.67 -16.88 17.48
N PRO A 449 41.00 -18.03 17.45
CA PRO A 449 41.24 -18.92 16.33
C PRO A 449 40.03 -19.73 15.83
N SER A 450 40.06 -19.92 14.53
CA SER A 450 39.67 -21.07 13.68
C SER A 450 38.82 -22.21 14.26
N ASP A 451 37.75 -22.47 13.51
CA ASP A 451 37.40 -23.75 12.89
C ASP A 451 36.53 -24.78 13.66
N SER A 452 35.52 -25.20 12.88
CA SER A 452 34.75 -26.45 13.01
C SER A 452 33.89 -26.66 14.26
N SER A 453 32.58 -26.37 14.11
CA SER A 453 31.54 -27.08 14.86
C SER A 453 30.48 -27.66 13.92
N PRO A 454 30.04 -28.90 14.18
CA PRO A 454 29.10 -29.63 13.34
C PRO A 454 27.68 -29.03 13.44
N ALA A 455 26.94 -29.11 12.35
CA ALA A 455 25.55 -28.71 12.27
C ALA A 455 24.69 -29.39 13.36
N PRO A 456 23.72 -28.69 13.97
CA PRO A 456 22.86 -29.28 14.98
C PRO A 456 21.98 -30.36 14.35
N SER A 457 22.03 -31.57 14.92
CA SER A 457 21.13 -32.66 14.59
C SER A 457 19.71 -32.30 15.04
N VAL A 458 18.76 -32.25 14.11
CA VAL A 458 17.32 -32.07 14.43
C VAL A 458 16.85 -33.36 15.13
N THR A 459 16.86 -33.37 16.45
CA THR A 459 16.42 -34.52 17.26
C THR A 459 14.91 -34.57 17.47
N ALA A 460 14.15 -33.52 17.09
CA ALA A 460 12.68 -33.52 17.21
C ALA A 460 12.04 -32.78 16.03
N ILE A 461 11.13 -33.47 15.29
CA ILE A 461 10.29 -32.84 14.31
C ILE A 461 9.07 -32.23 15.01
N THR A 462 8.91 -30.93 14.91
CA THR A 462 7.79 -30.13 15.43
C THR A 462 6.95 -29.55 14.30
N PRO A 463 5.75 -29.05 14.56
CA PRO A 463 4.94 -28.35 13.55
C PRO A 463 5.66 -27.21 12.83
N GLU A 464 6.57 -26.53 13.50
CA GLU A 464 7.35 -25.38 13.00
C GLU A 464 8.67 -25.80 12.30
N THR A 465 8.97 -27.09 12.25
CA THR A 465 10.18 -27.60 11.58
C THR A 465 10.11 -27.29 10.08
N ARG A 466 11.07 -26.53 9.58
CA ARG A 466 11.08 -26.12 8.16
C ARG A 466 11.43 -27.30 7.25
N LEU A 467 10.64 -27.46 6.21
CA LEU A 467 10.87 -28.52 5.20
C LEU A 467 12.25 -28.42 4.57
N LYS A 468 12.76 -27.21 4.34
CA LYS A 468 14.11 -26.96 3.81
C LYS A 468 15.19 -27.59 4.68
N ASP A 469 15.07 -27.49 5.99
CA ASP A 469 16.07 -28.01 6.94
C ASP A 469 15.99 -29.54 7.02
N LEU A 470 14.79 -30.11 6.99
CA LEU A 470 14.58 -31.55 6.88
C LEU A 470 15.18 -32.12 5.58
N LEU A 471 14.94 -31.46 4.44
CA LEU A 471 15.49 -31.91 3.15
C LEU A 471 17.00 -31.74 3.04
N LYS A 472 17.58 -30.75 3.76
CA LYS A 472 19.04 -30.55 3.83
C LYS A 472 19.70 -31.66 4.66
N GLN A 473 19.07 -32.03 5.78
CA GLN A 473 19.56 -33.05 6.68
C GLN A 473 19.31 -34.48 6.17
N TYR A 474 18.18 -34.69 5.48
CA TYR A 474 17.73 -35.97 4.94
C TYR A 474 17.39 -35.84 3.44
N PRO A 475 18.40 -35.83 2.52
CA PRO A 475 18.17 -35.59 1.09
C PRO A 475 17.23 -36.59 0.42
N ASP A 476 17.23 -37.85 0.87
CA ASP A 476 16.36 -38.91 0.32
C ASP A 476 14.89 -38.76 0.77
N LEU A 477 14.61 -37.98 1.80
CA LEU A 477 13.26 -37.68 2.24
C LEU A 477 12.40 -37.09 1.11
N LYS A 478 13.01 -36.25 0.26
CA LYS A 478 12.32 -35.64 -0.87
C LYS A 478 11.69 -36.66 -1.83
N LYS A 479 12.34 -37.80 -2.05
CA LYS A 479 11.84 -38.88 -2.93
C LYS A 479 10.75 -39.69 -2.26
N ARG A 480 10.76 -39.75 -0.92
CA ARG A 480 9.86 -40.56 -0.11
C ARG A 480 8.62 -39.81 0.38
N LEU A 481 8.61 -38.48 0.36
CA LEU A 481 7.46 -37.68 0.76
C LEU A 481 6.16 -38.06 0.01
N PRO A 482 6.18 -38.40 -1.30
CA PRO A 482 4.99 -38.87 -2.00
C PRO A 482 4.38 -40.19 -1.46
N GLU A 483 5.10 -40.92 -0.61
CA GLU A 483 4.58 -42.10 0.10
C GLU A 483 3.58 -41.71 1.21
N ILE A 484 3.69 -40.48 1.72
CA ILE A 484 2.78 -39.91 2.73
C ILE A 484 1.53 -39.36 2.06
N ALA A 485 1.71 -38.52 1.04
CA ALA A 485 0.61 -37.92 0.28
C ALA A 485 1.06 -37.66 -1.17
N PRO A 486 0.23 -38.00 -2.20
CA PRO A 486 0.56 -37.83 -3.60
C PRO A 486 0.88 -36.38 -4.00
N GLU A 487 0.31 -35.40 -3.28
CA GLU A 487 0.49 -33.96 -3.47
C GLU A 487 1.94 -33.54 -3.31
N PHE A 488 2.73 -34.25 -2.51
CA PHE A 488 4.16 -33.96 -2.31
C PHE A 488 5.04 -34.27 -3.53
N LYS A 489 4.50 -34.89 -4.60
CA LYS A 489 5.22 -35.03 -5.88
C LYS A 489 5.63 -33.67 -6.47
N MET A 490 4.82 -32.62 -6.25
CA MET A 490 5.12 -31.28 -6.74
C MET A 490 6.42 -30.69 -6.16
N LEU A 491 6.87 -31.15 -5.01
CA LEU A 491 8.15 -30.72 -4.41
C LEU A 491 9.38 -31.07 -5.28
N SER A 492 9.20 -31.97 -6.26
CA SER A 492 10.26 -32.32 -7.22
C SER A 492 10.34 -31.35 -8.43
N SER A 493 9.35 -30.47 -8.62
CA SER A 493 9.31 -29.45 -9.67
C SER A 493 10.20 -28.22 -9.32
N PRO A 494 10.53 -27.37 -10.31
CA PRO A 494 11.22 -26.09 -10.05
C PRO A 494 10.45 -25.20 -9.06
N LEU A 495 9.12 -25.16 -9.14
CA LEU A 495 8.24 -24.46 -8.21
C LEU A 495 8.29 -25.08 -6.80
N GLY A 496 8.43 -26.39 -6.71
CA GLY A 496 8.56 -27.12 -5.46
C GLY A 496 9.81 -26.75 -4.65
N LYS A 497 10.87 -26.26 -5.29
CA LYS A 497 12.06 -25.73 -4.60
C LYS A 497 11.75 -24.45 -3.83
N ILE A 498 10.93 -23.57 -4.39
CA ILE A 498 10.50 -22.31 -3.77
C ILE A 498 9.58 -22.60 -2.59
N ILE A 499 8.65 -23.55 -2.78
CA ILE A 499 7.71 -23.97 -1.73
C ILE A 499 8.46 -24.63 -0.58
N ALA A 500 9.39 -25.54 -0.85
CA ALA A 500 10.20 -26.23 0.17
C ALA A 500 11.06 -25.26 0.99
N ALA A 501 11.43 -24.11 0.42
CA ALA A 501 12.22 -23.09 1.13
C ALA A 501 11.40 -22.34 2.21
N LYS A 502 10.08 -22.26 2.04
CA LYS A 502 9.17 -21.46 2.90
C LYS A 502 8.24 -22.33 3.76
N ALA A 503 8.00 -23.60 3.39
CA ALA A 503 7.07 -24.49 4.07
C ALA A 503 7.66 -25.08 5.36
N ASP A 504 6.82 -25.17 6.38
CA ASP A 504 7.02 -25.98 7.60
C ASP A 504 6.09 -27.20 7.62
N VAL A 505 6.22 -28.05 8.65
CA VAL A 505 5.43 -29.28 8.77
C VAL A 505 3.94 -28.99 8.97
N ARG A 506 3.56 -27.87 9.59
CA ARG A 506 2.17 -27.44 9.75
C ARG A 506 1.56 -27.12 8.39
N MET A 507 2.25 -26.30 7.58
CA MET A 507 1.83 -25.98 6.21
C MET A 507 1.74 -27.22 5.32
N MET A 508 2.61 -28.21 5.54
CA MET A 508 2.53 -29.49 4.83
C MET A 508 1.26 -30.25 5.21
N SER A 509 0.89 -30.28 6.49
CA SER A 509 -0.36 -30.90 6.98
C SER A 509 -1.59 -30.21 6.37
N GLU A 510 -1.66 -28.89 6.45
CA GLU A 510 -2.78 -28.09 5.92
C GLU A 510 -2.97 -28.28 4.41
N ARG A 511 -1.87 -28.36 3.65
CA ARG A 511 -1.93 -28.51 2.18
C ARG A 511 -2.19 -29.93 1.68
N SER A 512 -1.77 -30.94 2.45
CA SER A 512 -1.99 -32.35 2.08
C SER A 512 -3.27 -32.95 2.65
N GLY A 513 -3.93 -32.25 3.59
CA GLY A 513 -5.08 -32.79 4.33
C GLY A 513 -4.72 -33.90 5.32
N VAL A 514 -3.44 -34.22 5.49
CA VAL A 514 -2.97 -35.21 6.47
C VAL A 514 -2.94 -34.56 7.85
N GLU A 515 -3.57 -35.18 8.84
CA GLU A 515 -3.60 -34.68 10.22
C GLU A 515 -2.18 -34.48 10.76
N LEU A 516 -1.92 -33.35 11.44
CA LEU A 516 -0.59 -32.85 11.80
C LEU A 516 0.25 -33.87 12.61
N ASN A 517 -0.34 -34.49 13.65
CA ASN A 517 0.39 -35.47 14.47
C ASN A 517 0.66 -36.77 13.68
N SER A 518 -0.25 -37.13 12.79
CA SER A 518 -0.06 -38.25 11.86
C SER A 518 1.09 -37.97 10.89
N LEU A 519 1.13 -36.78 10.31
CA LEU A 519 2.20 -36.33 9.42
C LEU A 519 3.57 -36.36 10.11
N ILE A 520 3.67 -35.79 11.33
CA ILE A 520 4.89 -35.81 12.12
C ILE A 520 5.34 -37.25 12.40
N GLY A 521 4.41 -38.14 12.75
CA GLY A 521 4.70 -39.57 12.99
C GLY A 521 5.18 -40.28 11.71
N GLN A 522 4.64 -39.94 10.55
CA GLN A 522 5.05 -40.50 9.26
C GLN A 522 6.42 -39.96 8.82
N LEU A 523 6.69 -38.68 9.00
CA LEU A 523 7.99 -38.08 8.73
C LEU A 523 9.08 -38.71 9.59
N LYS A 524 8.84 -38.94 10.92
CA LYS A 524 9.77 -39.63 11.82
C LYS A 524 10.07 -41.05 11.36
N ARG A 525 9.05 -41.78 10.84
CA ARG A 525 9.26 -43.13 10.28
C ARG A 525 10.08 -43.11 9.00
N LEU A 526 9.86 -42.12 8.11
CA LEU A 526 10.64 -41.98 6.88
C LEU A 526 12.11 -41.62 7.13
N ILE A 527 12.41 -40.94 8.22
CA ILE A 527 13.75 -40.47 8.59
C ILE A 527 14.49 -41.52 9.44
N GLY A 528 13.78 -42.29 10.26
CA GLY A 528 14.37 -43.25 11.18
C GLY A 528 14.42 -44.70 10.68
N GLY A 529 14.02 -44.98 9.41
CA GLY A 529 14.02 -46.29 8.78
C GLY A 529 15.18 -46.50 7.80
#